data_d949c65ebb5ee2f3265af8306c53d328
#
_entry.id   d949c65ebb5ee2f3265af8306c53d328
#
_cell.length_a   1.000
_cell.length_b   1.000
_cell.length_c   1.000
_cell.angle_alpha   90.00
_cell.angle_beta   90.00
_cell.angle_gamma   90.00
#
_symmetry.space_group_name_H-M   'P 1'
#
loop_
_entity.id
_entity.type
_entity.pdbx_description
1 polymer ?
#
loop_
_entity_poly.entity_id
_entity_poly.type
_entity_poly.pdbx_seq_one_letter_code
_entity_poly.pdbx_strand_id
1 'polypeptide(L)'
;VVALLNRLASTHLSEHFRVVGTHALYAYEAAAGVRLEADALATRDIDLLWDTRKRIIFSTQLAKVDSSMLGVLKKVDPTFRIRQSQKYTAVNKDGFEVDIIRRERTDDDPHPIKLSDADEDFWVAQARRASVLLDSPGFSAVIVATNGTMACMNTVHPATFVAFKRWMA
;
A
#
# COMPACT_ATOMS: atom_id res chain seq x y z
N VAL A 1 6.74 8.23 -2.32
CA VAL A 1 5.43 7.68 -2.76
C VAL A 1 5.45 7.39 -4.25
N VAL A 2 5.61 8.40 -5.13
CA VAL A 2 5.53 8.24 -6.59
C VAL A 2 6.49 7.17 -7.13
N ALA A 3 7.76 7.16 -6.70
CA ALA A 3 8.73 6.14 -7.11
C ALA A 3 8.30 4.72 -6.74
N LEU A 4 7.72 4.55 -5.55
CA LEU A 4 7.17 3.28 -5.09
C LEU A 4 6.00 2.81 -5.98
N LEU A 5 5.04 3.69 -6.24
CA LEU A 5 3.88 3.37 -7.08
C LEU A 5 4.30 3.02 -8.51
N ASN A 6 5.26 3.74 -9.08
CA ASN A 6 5.82 3.44 -10.39
C ASN A 6 6.55 2.08 -10.39
N ARG A 7 7.26 1.74 -9.31
CA ARG A 7 7.90 0.43 -9.20
C ARG A 7 6.85 -0.70 -9.16
N LEU A 8 5.79 -0.55 -8.37
CA LEU A 8 4.69 -1.52 -8.33
C LEU A 8 4.02 -1.66 -9.70
N ALA A 9 3.79 -0.56 -10.41
CA ALA A 9 3.21 -0.58 -11.76
C ALA A 9 4.10 -1.30 -12.77
N SER A 10 5.40 -0.98 -12.79
CA SER A 10 6.36 -1.59 -13.73
C SER A 10 6.59 -3.09 -13.50
N THR A 11 6.23 -3.59 -12.33
CA THR A 11 6.33 -5.01 -11.96
C THR A 11 4.98 -5.72 -12.02
N HIS A 12 3.92 -5.04 -12.46
CA HIS A 12 2.53 -5.56 -12.46
C HIS A 12 2.02 -6.00 -11.09
N LEU A 13 2.55 -5.38 -10.01
CA LEU A 13 2.10 -5.64 -8.64
C LEU A 13 1.06 -4.63 -8.15
N SER A 14 0.90 -3.49 -8.84
CA SER A 14 0.02 -2.40 -8.42
C SER A 14 -1.46 -2.80 -8.29
N GLU A 15 -1.92 -3.74 -9.11
CA GLU A 15 -3.31 -4.23 -9.10
C GLU A 15 -3.67 -5.05 -7.84
N HIS A 16 -2.66 -5.48 -7.08
CA HIS A 16 -2.85 -6.24 -5.85
C HIS A 16 -2.98 -5.37 -4.61
N PHE A 17 -2.73 -4.07 -4.74
CA PHE A 17 -2.71 -3.13 -3.63
C PHE A 17 -3.65 -1.94 -3.87
N ARG A 18 -4.25 -1.47 -2.78
CA ARG A 18 -4.87 -0.15 -2.71
C ARG A 18 -4.11 0.69 -1.69
N VAL A 19 -3.75 1.91 -2.06
CA VAL A 19 -3.26 2.88 -1.10
C VAL A 19 -4.43 3.29 -0.22
N VAL A 20 -4.30 3.14 1.07
CA VAL A 20 -5.30 3.58 2.05
C VAL A 20 -4.65 4.56 3.03
N GLY A 21 -5.35 4.96 4.08
CA GLY A 21 -4.78 5.93 5.01
C GLY A 21 -4.63 7.33 4.40
N THR A 22 -3.76 8.13 5.01
CA THR A 22 -3.62 9.56 4.67
C THR A 22 -3.13 9.79 3.25
N HIS A 23 -2.25 8.93 2.74
CA HIS A 23 -1.71 9.09 1.38
C HIS A 23 -2.77 8.95 0.27
N ALA A 24 -3.93 8.31 0.53
CA ALA A 24 -5.04 8.27 -0.41
C ALA A 24 -5.58 9.68 -0.77
N LEU A 25 -5.41 10.65 0.15
CA LEU A 25 -5.85 12.03 -0.05
C LEU A 25 -5.18 12.69 -1.26
N TYR A 26 -3.94 12.32 -1.60
CA TYR A 26 -3.28 12.84 -2.80
C TYR A 26 -4.03 12.50 -4.10
N ALA A 27 -4.63 11.31 -4.17
CA ALA A 27 -5.46 10.93 -5.32
C ALA A 27 -6.74 11.76 -5.38
N TYR A 28 -7.33 12.07 -4.23
CA TYR A 28 -8.56 12.88 -4.16
C TYR A 28 -8.30 14.35 -4.47
N GLU A 29 -7.19 14.94 -3.97
CA GLU A 29 -6.74 16.27 -4.36
C GLU A 29 -6.59 16.40 -5.88
N ALA A 30 -5.85 15.43 -6.47
CA ALA A 30 -5.58 15.43 -7.90
C ALA A 30 -6.86 15.35 -8.73
N ALA A 31 -7.79 14.49 -8.34
CA ALA A 31 -9.06 14.31 -9.05
C ALA A 31 -10.01 15.50 -8.91
N ALA A 32 -10.02 16.14 -7.73
CA ALA A 32 -10.88 17.28 -7.46
C ALA A 32 -10.29 18.61 -7.94
N GLY A 33 -9.00 18.65 -8.30
CA GLY A 33 -8.30 19.87 -8.68
C GLY A 33 -8.15 20.86 -7.51
N VAL A 34 -8.09 20.35 -6.26
CA VAL A 34 -7.95 21.16 -5.05
C VAL A 34 -6.66 20.81 -4.32
N ARG A 35 -6.25 21.65 -3.37
CA ARG A 35 -5.17 21.38 -2.42
C ARG A 35 -5.73 21.28 -1.03
N LEU A 36 -5.36 20.24 -0.30
CA LEU A 36 -5.60 20.13 1.13
C LEU A 36 -4.47 20.82 1.90
N GLU A 37 -4.74 21.18 3.13
CA GLU A 37 -3.71 21.75 4.00
C GLU A 37 -2.57 20.75 4.24
N ALA A 38 -1.34 21.27 4.27
CA ALA A 38 -0.15 20.42 4.41
C ALA A 38 -0.18 19.55 5.68
N ASP A 39 -0.72 20.08 6.78
CA ASP A 39 -0.82 19.36 8.05
C ASP A 39 -1.75 18.13 7.95
N ALA A 40 -2.76 18.17 7.09
CA ALA A 40 -3.65 17.04 6.85
C ALA A 40 -2.96 15.88 6.09
N LEU A 41 -1.85 16.20 5.41
CA LEU A 41 -1.07 15.26 4.59
C LEU A 41 0.28 14.88 5.23
N ALA A 42 0.59 15.44 6.41
CA ALA A 42 1.88 15.30 7.07
C ALA A 42 2.06 13.92 7.72
N THR A 43 2.20 12.88 6.87
CA THR A 43 2.53 11.54 7.31
C THR A 43 3.73 11.00 6.55
N ARG A 44 4.47 10.09 7.17
CA ARG A 44 5.63 9.41 6.58
C ARG A 44 5.40 7.92 6.32
N ASP A 45 4.18 7.46 6.55
CA ASP A 45 3.77 6.07 6.41
C ASP A 45 2.75 5.91 5.29
N ILE A 46 3.03 5.06 4.31
CA ILE A 46 2.06 4.66 3.30
C ILE A 46 1.50 3.29 3.63
N ASP A 47 0.16 3.22 3.73
CA ASP A 47 -0.55 1.96 3.94
C ASP A 47 -0.93 1.33 2.60
N LEU A 48 -0.42 0.14 2.33
CA LEU A 48 -0.77 -0.68 1.18
C LEU A 48 -1.70 -1.82 1.61
N LEU A 49 -2.96 -1.71 1.27
CA LEU A 49 -3.96 -2.75 1.51
C LEU A 49 -3.85 -3.82 0.44
N TRP A 50 -3.38 -5.00 0.83
CA TRP A 50 -3.21 -6.15 -0.04
C TRP A 50 -4.49 -6.98 -0.15
N ASP A 51 -4.90 -7.31 -1.38
CA ASP A 51 -6.04 -8.20 -1.62
C ASP A 51 -5.62 -9.67 -1.56
N THR A 52 -5.76 -10.28 -0.39
CA THR A 52 -5.42 -11.69 -0.15
C THR A 52 -6.21 -12.69 -0.99
N ARG A 53 -7.35 -12.28 -1.55
CA ARG A 53 -8.15 -13.14 -2.46
C ARG A 53 -7.40 -13.48 -3.74
N LYS A 54 -6.43 -12.64 -4.12
CA LYS A 54 -5.56 -12.80 -5.29
C LYS A 54 -4.15 -13.28 -4.93
N ARG A 55 -3.94 -13.86 -3.74
CA ARG A 55 -2.60 -14.19 -3.21
C ARG A 55 -1.78 -15.11 -4.12
N ILE A 56 -2.41 -16.07 -4.79
CA ILE A 56 -1.71 -17.01 -5.69
C ILE A 56 -1.17 -16.26 -6.92
N ILE A 57 -1.99 -15.40 -7.53
CA ILE A 57 -1.58 -14.58 -8.68
C ILE A 57 -0.47 -13.62 -8.24
N PHE A 58 -0.61 -12.98 -7.08
CA PHE A 58 0.40 -12.12 -6.50
C PHE A 58 1.74 -12.83 -6.31
N SER A 59 1.75 -14.00 -5.65
CA SER A 59 2.97 -14.78 -5.41
C SER A 59 3.66 -15.17 -6.72
N THR A 60 2.88 -15.60 -7.72
CA THR A 60 3.40 -15.95 -9.04
C THR A 60 4.02 -14.73 -9.73
N GLN A 61 3.39 -13.58 -9.64
CA GLN A 61 3.89 -12.34 -10.23
C GLN A 61 5.13 -11.84 -9.50
N LEU A 62 5.12 -11.83 -8.17
CA LEU A 62 6.27 -11.43 -7.35
C LEU A 62 7.50 -12.28 -7.68
N ALA A 63 7.36 -13.60 -7.75
CA ALA A 63 8.46 -14.52 -8.07
C ALA A 63 9.12 -14.26 -9.44
N LYS A 64 8.42 -13.62 -10.38
CA LYS A 64 8.98 -13.24 -11.69
C LYS A 64 9.85 -11.99 -11.63
N VAL A 65 9.68 -11.13 -10.63
CA VAL A 65 10.34 -9.81 -10.55
C VAL A 65 11.36 -9.70 -9.44
N ASP A 66 11.14 -10.40 -8.32
CA ASP A 66 12.05 -10.44 -7.18
C ASP A 66 11.73 -11.65 -6.28
N SER A 67 12.65 -12.00 -5.38
CA SER A 67 12.42 -13.04 -4.38
C SER A 67 11.51 -12.61 -3.24
N SER A 68 11.31 -11.30 -3.05
CA SER A 68 10.55 -10.72 -1.94
C SER A 68 9.97 -9.35 -2.27
N MET A 69 8.92 -8.96 -1.56
CA MET A 69 8.39 -7.60 -1.63
C MET A 69 9.39 -6.57 -1.09
N LEU A 70 10.16 -6.93 -0.07
CA LEU A 70 11.26 -6.10 0.41
C LEU A 70 12.30 -5.85 -0.70
N GLY A 71 12.62 -6.86 -1.51
CA GLY A 71 13.49 -6.71 -2.67
C GLY A 71 12.94 -5.71 -3.69
N VAL A 72 11.63 -5.74 -3.95
CA VAL A 72 10.95 -4.76 -4.82
C VAL A 72 11.14 -3.33 -4.27
N LEU A 73 10.97 -3.12 -2.95
CA LEU A 73 11.19 -1.82 -2.30
C LEU A 73 12.66 -1.36 -2.37
N LYS A 74 13.60 -2.29 -2.18
CA LYS A 74 15.05 -1.98 -2.25
C LYS A 74 15.50 -1.52 -3.64
N LYS A 75 14.74 -1.81 -4.70
CA LYS A 75 14.98 -1.23 -6.04
C LYS A 75 14.58 0.24 -6.13
N VAL A 76 13.71 0.71 -5.24
CA VAL A 76 13.36 2.14 -5.12
C VAL A 76 14.35 2.86 -4.23
N ASP A 77 14.63 2.28 -3.05
CA ASP A 77 15.61 2.78 -2.09
C ASP A 77 16.27 1.59 -1.39
N PRO A 78 17.59 1.35 -1.63
CA PRO A 78 18.29 0.20 -1.07
C PRO A 78 18.37 0.17 0.46
N THR A 79 18.04 1.28 1.12
CA THR A 79 18.08 1.41 2.59
C THR A 79 16.84 0.84 3.28
N PHE A 80 15.79 0.45 2.53
CA PHE A 80 14.63 -0.20 3.13
C PHE A 80 15.01 -1.49 3.88
N ARG A 81 14.45 -1.63 5.08
CA ARG A 81 14.56 -2.82 5.93
C ARG A 81 13.27 -3.08 6.66
N ILE A 82 12.96 -4.35 6.93
CA ILE A 82 11.81 -4.71 7.78
C ILE A 82 12.08 -4.26 9.21
N ARG A 83 11.12 -3.60 9.84
CA ARG A 83 11.17 -3.21 11.24
C ARG A 83 11.01 -4.46 12.13
N GLN A 84 11.98 -4.73 13.00
CA GLN A 84 11.97 -5.96 13.82
C GLN A 84 10.79 -6.04 14.80
N SER A 85 10.37 -4.89 15.32
CA SER A 85 9.22 -4.79 16.25
C SER A 85 7.86 -4.81 15.56
N GLN A 86 7.81 -4.54 14.25
CA GLN A 86 6.60 -4.45 13.45
C GLN A 86 6.86 -5.01 12.05
N LYS A 87 6.81 -6.33 11.93
CA LYS A 87 7.21 -7.04 10.69
C LYS A 87 6.31 -6.80 9.48
N TYR A 88 5.24 -6.06 9.63
CA TYR A 88 4.40 -5.57 8.53
C TYR A 88 4.86 -4.21 7.98
N THR A 89 5.89 -3.60 8.60
CA THR A 89 6.45 -2.30 8.24
C THR A 89 7.86 -2.44 7.69
N ALA A 90 8.13 -1.85 6.54
CA ALA A 90 9.49 -1.55 6.09
C ALA A 90 9.77 -0.05 6.26
N VAL A 91 10.99 0.28 6.68
CA VAL A 91 11.43 1.66 6.90
C VAL A 91 12.75 1.91 6.18
N ASN A 92 12.89 3.08 5.54
CA ASN A 92 14.14 3.52 4.92
C ASN A 92 14.97 4.41 5.89
N LYS A 93 16.16 4.81 5.46
CA LYS A 93 17.06 5.67 6.26
C LYS A 93 16.46 7.03 6.62
N ASP A 94 15.54 7.55 5.81
CA ASP A 94 14.91 8.86 5.99
C ASP A 94 13.64 8.78 6.88
N GLY A 95 13.33 7.58 7.41
CA GLY A 95 12.17 7.34 8.25
C GLY A 95 10.86 7.25 7.50
N PHE A 96 10.89 7.06 6.16
CA PHE A 96 9.69 6.77 5.40
C PHE A 96 9.32 5.30 5.57
N GLU A 97 8.04 5.04 5.88
CA GLU A 97 7.52 3.72 6.19
C GLU A 97 6.58 3.22 5.10
N VAL A 98 6.62 1.92 4.87
CA VAL A 98 5.67 1.20 4.01
C VAL A 98 5.04 0.10 4.84
N ASP A 99 3.75 0.21 5.10
CA ASP A 99 2.97 -0.76 5.83
C ASP A 99 2.19 -1.64 4.86
N ILE A 100 2.30 -2.96 5.04
CA ILE A 100 1.48 -3.92 4.29
C ILE A 100 0.42 -4.48 5.22
N ILE A 101 -0.83 -4.18 4.89
CA ILE A 101 -1.99 -4.61 5.65
C ILE A 101 -2.95 -5.42 4.77
N ARG A 102 -3.81 -6.21 5.40
CA ARG A 102 -4.86 -6.97 4.74
C ARG A 102 -6.17 -6.89 5.50
N ARG A 103 -7.27 -7.33 4.88
CA ARG A 103 -8.52 -7.56 5.61
C ARG A 103 -8.32 -8.57 6.74
N GLU A 104 -9.22 -8.54 7.71
CA GLU A 104 -9.32 -9.61 8.71
C GLU A 104 -9.51 -10.96 8.00
N ARG A 105 -8.91 -12.00 8.55
CA ARG A 105 -9.03 -13.36 7.99
C ARG A 105 -10.47 -13.83 8.05
N THR A 106 -10.85 -14.60 7.06
CA THR A 106 -12.00 -15.51 7.12
C THR A 106 -11.49 -16.92 7.42
N ASP A 107 -12.36 -17.87 7.70
CA ASP A 107 -12.00 -19.20 8.19
C ASP A 107 -10.96 -19.93 7.31
N ASP A 108 -11.03 -19.75 6.00
CA ASP A 108 -10.14 -20.39 5.02
C ASP A 108 -8.85 -19.60 4.72
N ASP A 109 -8.69 -18.41 5.31
CA ASP A 109 -7.50 -17.58 5.07
C ASP A 109 -6.31 -18.07 5.92
N PRO A 110 -5.11 -18.20 5.33
CA PRO A 110 -3.91 -18.49 6.11
C PRO A 110 -3.61 -17.34 7.08
N HIS A 111 -3.17 -17.69 8.31
CA HIS A 111 -2.76 -16.71 9.31
C HIS A 111 -1.79 -17.36 10.33
N PRO A 112 -0.63 -16.72 10.63
CA PRO A 112 -0.09 -15.53 9.98
C PRO A 112 0.26 -15.76 8.50
N ILE A 113 0.35 -14.69 7.71
CA ILE A 113 0.72 -14.77 6.30
C ILE A 113 1.88 -13.82 5.98
N LYS A 114 2.85 -14.34 5.23
CA LYS A 114 3.98 -13.58 4.70
C LYS A 114 3.81 -13.38 3.18
N LEU A 115 4.34 -12.29 2.64
CA LEU A 115 4.17 -11.98 1.21
C LEU A 115 4.97 -12.90 0.30
N SER A 116 6.09 -13.44 0.78
CA SER A 116 6.91 -14.43 0.06
C SER A 116 7.56 -15.42 1.03
N ASP A 117 8.22 -16.44 0.47
CA ASP A 117 8.98 -17.44 1.24
C ASP A 117 10.39 -16.95 1.62
N ALA A 118 10.81 -15.77 1.17
CA ALA A 118 12.11 -15.20 1.52
C ALA A 118 12.26 -15.01 3.05
N ASP A 119 13.46 -15.19 3.58
CA ASP A 119 13.72 -15.10 5.03
C ASP A 119 13.31 -13.73 5.58
N GLU A 120 13.71 -12.66 4.89
CA GLU A 120 13.30 -11.30 5.19
C GLU A 120 12.21 -10.82 4.22
N ASP A 121 10.96 -10.87 4.64
CA ASP A 121 9.86 -10.23 3.95
C ASP A 121 8.74 -9.88 4.93
N PHE A 122 7.75 -9.14 4.46
CA PHE A 122 6.63 -8.66 5.28
C PHE A 122 5.76 -9.80 5.82
N TRP A 123 5.52 -9.78 7.13
CA TRP A 123 4.40 -10.43 7.77
C TRP A 123 3.22 -9.47 7.81
N VAL A 124 2.16 -9.78 7.09
CA VAL A 124 1.08 -8.84 6.82
C VAL A 124 0.16 -8.69 8.02
N ALA A 125 -0.09 -7.45 8.44
CA ALA A 125 -1.01 -7.16 9.55
C ALA A 125 -2.47 -7.18 9.11
N GLN A 126 -3.36 -7.64 9.99
CA GLN A 126 -4.79 -7.53 9.77
C GLN A 126 -5.29 -6.12 10.13
N ALA A 127 -6.04 -5.50 9.23
CA ALA A 127 -6.70 -4.23 9.48
C ALA A 127 -8.20 -4.45 9.67
N ARG A 128 -8.71 -3.95 10.79
CA ARG A 128 -10.11 -4.12 11.17
C ARG A 128 -11.04 -3.56 10.10
N ARG A 129 -12.01 -4.37 9.68
CA ARG A 129 -13.01 -4.03 8.65
C ARG A 129 -12.44 -3.60 7.30
N ALA A 130 -11.19 -3.89 6.99
CA ALA A 130 -10.59 -3.55 5.70
C ALA A 130 -11.26 -4.29 4.52
N SER A 131 -12.07 -5.32 4.76
CA SER A 131 -12.95 -5.92 3.74
C SER A 131 -13.84 -4.88 3.07
N VAL A 132 -14.41 -3.93 3.83
CA VAL A 132 -15.24 -2.84 3.29
C VAL A 132 -14.47 -2.02 2.26
N LEU A 133 -13.17 -1.78 2.49
CA LEU A 133 -12.31 -1.04 1.57
C LEU A 133 -11.99 -1.85 0.30
N LEU A 134 -11.87 -3.17 0.39
CA LEU A 134 -11.64 -4.05 -0.77
C LEU A 134 -12.91 -4.29 -1.60
N ASP A 135 -14.06 -4.39 -0.93
CA ASP A 135 -15.35 -4.66 -1.57
C ASP A 135 -15.99 -3.42 -2.19
N SER A 136 -15.52 -2.24 -1.78
CA SER A 136 -15.98 -0.98 -2.37
C SER A 136 -15.41 -0.75 -3.77
N PRO A 137 -16.06 0.10 -4.58
CA PRO A 137 -15.50 0.52 -5.87
C PRO A 137 -14.09 1.05 -5.71
N GLY A 138 -13.20 0.66 -6.65
CA GLY A 138 -11.87 1.24 -6.76
C GLY A 138 -11.94 2.69 -7.24
N PHE A 139 -10.89 3.43 -6.95
CA PHE A 139 -10.66 4.77 -7.45
C PHE A 139 -9.20 4.92 -7.81
N SER A 140 -8.90 5.62 -8.90
CA SER A 140 -7.50 5.90 -9.27
C SER A 140 -7.37 7.31 -9.81
N ALA A 141 -6.24 7.92 -9.51
CA ALA A 141 -5.87 9.23 -10.04
C ALA A 141 -4.36 9.31 -10.24
N VAL A 142 -3.94 10.18 -11.15
CA VAL A 142 -2.51 10.48 -11.34
C VAL A 142 -2.09 11.49 -10.28
N ILE A 143 -1.08 11.14 -9.49
CA ILE A 143 -0.44 12.02 -8.54
C ILE A 143 0.92 12.48 -9.06
N VAL A 144 1.34 13.67 -8.63
CA VAL A 144 2.58 14.30 -9.09
C VAL A 144 3.50 14.56 -7.90
N ALA A 145 4.75 14.12 -8.00
CA ALA A 145 5.78 14.44 -7.02
C ALA A 145 6.34 15.87 -7.23
N THR A 146 7.04 16.39 -6.22
CA THR A 146 7.65 17.73 -6.27
C THR A 146 8.68 17.90 -7.39
N ASN A 147 9.28 16.82 -7.85
CA ASN A 147 10.22 16.80 -8.99
C ASN A 147 9.52 16.64 -10.36
N GLY A 148 8.20 16.66 -10.41
CA GLY A 148 7.40 16.54 -11.63
C GLY A 148 7.15 15.10 -12.10
N THR A 149 7.70 14.08 -11.45
CA THR A 149 7.39 12.69 -11.79
C THR A 149 5.96 12.34 -11.39
N MET A 150 5.31 11.48 -12.16
CA MET A 150 3.91 11.11 -11.98
C MET A 150 3.76 9.61 -11.75
N ALA A 151 2.71 9.22 -11.04
CA ALA A 151 2.29 7.83 -10.90
C ALA A 151 0.76 7.74 -10.81
N CYS A 152 0.20 6.65 -11.28
CA CYS A 152 -1.20 6.30 -10.99
C CYS A 152 -1.28 5.71 -9.58
N MET A 153 -2.16 6.25 -8.75
CA MET A 153 -2.44 5.75 -7.42
C MET A 153 -3.80 5.04 -7.42
N ASN A 154 -3.78 3.74 -7.10
CA ASN A 154 -5.00 2.97 -6.88
C ASN A 154 -5.41 3.09 -5.40
N THR A 155 -6.63 3.48 -5.15
CA THR A 155 -7.19 3.64 -3.79
C THR A 155 -8.67 3.26 -3.76
N VAL A 156 -9.37 3.60 -2.71
CA VAL A 156 -10.81 3.39 -2.54
C VAL A 156 -11.59 4.62 -3.00
N HIS A 157 -12.88 4.44 -3.30
CA HIS A 157 -13.73 5.57 -3.66
C HIS A 157 -13.81 6.61 -2.52
N PRO A 158 -13.77 7.92 -2.80
CA PRO A 158 -13.75 8.97 -1.77
C PRO A 158 -14.87 8.85 -0.73
N ALA A 159 -16.10 8.53 -1.16
CA ALA A 159 -17.22 8.33 -0.25
C ALA A 159 -16.99 7.18 0.74
N THR A 160 -16.40 6.07 0.26
CA THR A 160 -16.03 4.93 1.13
C THR A 160 -14.94 5.33 2.11
N PHE A 161 -13.94 6.09 1.66
CA PHE A 161 -12.87 6.59 2.51
C PHE A 161 -13.44 7.44 3.66
N VAL A 162 -14.30 8.40 3.35
CA VAL A 162 -14.93 9.29 4.35
C VAL A 162 -15.78 8.48 5.33
N ALA A 163 -16.63 7.56 4.83
CA ALA A 163 -17.48 6.72 5.67
C ALA A 163 -16.63 5.85 6.63
N PHE A 164 -15.57 5.25 6.10
CA PHE A 164 -14.64 4.43 6.88
C PHE A 164 -13.92 5.23 7.96
N LYS A 165 -13.41 6.43 7.64
CA LYS A 165 -12.75 7.32 8.61
C LYS A 165 -13.69 7.79 9.70
N ARG A 166 -14.92 8.17 9.36
CA ARG A 166 -15.95 8.55 10.34
C ARG A 166 -16.29 7.42 11.29
N TRP A 167 -16.29 6.20 10.79
CA TRP A 167 -16.55 5.03 11.63
C TRP A 167 -15.36 4.68 12.54
N MET A 168 -14.12 4.99 12.12
CA MET A 168 -12.90 4.75 12.91
C MET A 168 -12.67 5.82 14.00
N ALA A 169 -13.25 7.02 13.84
CA ALA A 169 -13.16 8.12 14.80
C ALA A 169 -14.07 7.91 16.01
#